data_8e0940c59076426e6148057b238e226a
#
_entry.id   8e0940c59076426e6148057b238e226a
#
_cell.length_a   1.000
_cell.length_b   1.000
_cell.length_c   1.000
_cell.angle_alpha   90.00
_cell.angle_beta   90.00
_cell.angle_gamma   90.00
#
_symmetry.space_group_name_H-M   'P 1'
#
loop_
_entity.id
_entity.type
_entity.pdbx_description
1 polymer ?
#
loop_
_entity_poly.entity_id
_entity_poly.type
_entity_poly.pdbx_seq_one_letter_code
_entity_poly.pdbx_strand_id
1 'polypeptide(L)'
;TCSDETNKAFNKAVLEKRLYDGGVFYVSEITPEEITTSVNRDELHGDNSPEQNLAEYLAEKEKSPEDAQRIIELARPIISEAMEKGRLETPTGVFMPVEIEVKNYRNYRDELFSYDGISFATINGENGAGKSSLFMDAMLDALFEEPREGDLTGWICNDPDARSGSIKFTFYLGDKLYRVTRTRTKSGKATLNLSEYVDESWQNRSAEKYRDTQAIIENTIGMDSLPLKATGLIMQDQYGLFLQADKADRMAILGNILGLGIYDRMESMAANRAADANRELRRVADLQEETGRTMPDKATVEAAMNKT
;
A
#
# COMPACT_ATOMS: atom_id res chain seq x y z
N THR A 1 34.18 -0.28 7.61
CA THR A 1 33.26 0.80 7.97
C THR A 1 33.91 2.13 7.68
N CYS A 2 33.34 2.94 6.80
CA CYS A 2 33.88 4.22 6.36
C CYS A 2 32.87 5.34 6.70
N SER A 3 33.40 6.55 6.99
CA SER A 3 32.56 7.75 7.09
C SER A 3 32.08 8.19 5.70
N ASP A 4 31.01 8.97 5.63
CA ASP A 4 30.39 9.45 4.38
C ASP A 4 31.39 10.23 3.49
N GLU A 5 32.32 10.96 4.08
CA GLU A 5 33.40 11.65 3.35
C GLU A 5 34.45 10.68 2.78
N THR A 6 34.74 9.60 3.50
CA THR A 6 35.68 8.56 3.05
C THR A 6 35.06 7.72 1.93
N ASN A 7 33.76 7.54 1.94
CA ASN A 7 33.02 6.80 0.91
C ASN A 7 32.99 7.55 -0.44
N LYS A 8 32.88 8.89 -0.42
CA LYS A 8 32.96 9.70 -1.64
C LYS A 8 34.35 9.70 -2.29
N ALA A 9 35.40 9.47 -1.50
CA ALA A 9 36.81 9.39 -1.97
C ALA A 9 37.20 7.95 -2.33
N PHE A 10 36.35 6.97 -2.09
CA PHE A 10 36.65 5.56 -2.21
C PHE A 10 36.61 5.06 -3.65
N ASN A 11 37.74 4.56 -4.15
CA ASN A 11 37.80 3.98 -5.50
C ASN A 11 37.73 2.44 -5.42
N LYS A 12 36.54 1.90 -5.71
CA LYS A 12 36.22 0.47 -5.70
C LYS A 12 37.21 -0.36 -6.55
N ALA A 13 37.58 0.11 -7.73
CA ALA A 13 38.48 -0.56 -8.65
C ALA A 13 39.90 -0.67 -8.11
N VAL A 14 40.38 0.34 -7.36
CA VAL A 14 41.71 0.33 -6.76
C VAL A 14 41.77 -0.68 -5.61
N LEU A 15 40.70 -0.79 -4.81
CA LEU A 15 40.64 -1.79 -3.73
C LEU A 15 40.54 -3.20 -4.30
N GLU A 16 39.71 -3.43 -5.25
CA GLU A 16 39.55 -4.72 -5.94
C GLU A 16 40.88 -5.20 -6.52
N LYS A 17 41.62 -4.33 -7.19
CA LYS A 17 42.98 -4.62 -7.70
C LYS A 17 43.93 -5.00 -6.56
N ARG A 18 43.94 -4.26 -5.45
CA ARG A 18 44.81 -4.56 -4.30
C ARG A 18 44.46 -5.91 -3.63
N LEU A 19 43.20 -6.28 -3.61
CA LEU A 19 42.76 -7.58 -3.10
C LEU A 19 43.25 -8.71 -3.98
N TYR A 20 43.18 -8.57 -5.30
CA TYR A 20 43.76 -9.56 -6.24
C TYR A 20 45.26 -9.61 -6.16
N ASP A 21 45.96 -8.49 -6.07
CA ASP A 21 47.42 -8.41 -5.90
C ASP A 21 47.87 -9.05 -4.54
N GLY A 22 46.98 -9.01 -3.54
CA GLY A 22 47.16 -9.64 -2.24
C GLY A 22 46.82 -11.14 -2.18
N GLY A 23 46.47 -11.75 -3.32
CA GLY A 23 46.24 -13.19 -3.41
C GLY A 23 44.78 -13.62 -3.20
N VAL A 24 43.82 -12.70 -3.19
CA VAL A 24 42.38 -13.02 -3.16
C VAL A 24 41.97 -13.59 -4.53
N PHE A 25 41.43 -14.80 -4.54
CA PHE A 25 41.07 -15.49 -5.78
C PHE A 25 39.84 -14.92 -6.46
N TYR A 26 38.85 -14.47 -5.68
CA TYR A 26 37.61 -13.93 -6.21
C TYR A 26 36.97 -12.93 -5.23
N VAL A 27 36.54 -11.80 -5.76
CA VAL A 27 35.77 -10.79 -5.03
C VAL A 27 34.38 -10.76 -5.64
N SER A 28 33.37 -11.24 -4.91
CA SER A 28 31.97 -11.27 -5.40
C SER A 28 31.36 -9.88 -5.46
N GLU A 29 31.56 -9.09 -4.41
CA GLU A 29 31.05 -7.73 -4.33
C GLU A 29 31.82 -6.94 -3.26
N ILE A 30 32.05 -5.65 -3.52
CA ILE A 30 32.52 -4.69 -2.53
C ILE A 30 31.40 -3.70 -2.29
N THR A 31 30.70 -3.86 -1.18
CA THR A 31 29.61 -2.98 -0.76
C THR A 31 30.12 -2.07 0.35
N PRO A 32 30.03 -0.74 0.23
CA PRO A 32 30.33 0.13 1.36
C PRO A 32 29.28 -0.09 2.43
N GLU A 33 29.70 -0.53 3.61
CA GLU A 33 28.86 -0.50 4.77
C GLU A 33 28.88 0.93 5.30
N GLU A 34 27.84 1.70 5.01
CA GLU A 34 27.65 2.99 5.64
C GLU A 34 27.55 2.76 7.15
N ILE A 35 28.50 3.34 7.92
CA ILE A 35 28.20 3.63 9.31
C ILE A 35 27.15 4.73 9.24
N THR A 36 25.91 4.36 9.14
CA THR A 36 24.89 5.19 9.71
C THR A 36 25.26 5.31 11.18
N THR A 37 25.93 6.41 11.56
CA THR A 37 25.79 6.92 12.92
C THR A 37 24.32 6.71 13.18
N SER A 38 24.02 5.84 14.15
CA SER A 38 22.67 5.48 14.49
C SER A 38 21.83 6.74 14.40
N VAL A 39 21.15 6.94 13.26
CA VAL A 39 19.93 7.69 13.28
C VAL A 39 19.16 6.82 14.25
N ASN A 40 18.97 7.30 15.47
CA ASN A 40 17.99 6.76 16.37
C ASN A 40 16.76 6.65 15.50
N ARG A 41 16.48 5.45 15.02
CA ARG A 41 15.19 5.18 14.42
C ARG A 41 14.30 5.26 15.62
N ASP A 42 13.62 6.38 15.70
CA ASP A 42 12.60 6.64 16.69
C ASP A 42 11.81 5.34 16.81
N GLU A 43 11.94 4.63 17.94
CA GLU A 43 11.32 3.34 18.13
C GLU A 43 9.82 3.61 18.23
N LEU A 44 9.10 3.36 17.13
CA LEU A 44 7.65 3.36 17.16
C LEU A 44 7.22 2.17 18.01
N HIS A 45 6.71 2.44 19.19
CA HIS A 45 6.13 1.42 20.04
C HIS A 45 4.79 1.00 19.46
N GLY A 46 4.70 -0.28 19.02
CA GLY A 46 3.52 -0.82 18.34
C GLY A 46 2.23 -0.75 19.18
N ASP A 47 2.35 -0.64 20.49
CA ASP A 47 1.24 -0.53 21.43
C ASP A 47 0.77 0.92 21.64
N ASN A 48 1.53 1.91 21.20
CA ASN A 48 1.21 3.31 21.36
C ASN A 48 0.25 3.81 20.28
N SER A 49 -0.64 4.73 20.65
CA SER A 49 -1.45 5.45 19.66
C SER A 49 -0.57 6.35 18.78
N PRO A 50 -1.00 6.67 17.53
CA PRO A 50 -0.25 7.60 16.68
C PRO A 50 0.02 8.97 17.32
N GLU A 51 -0.88 9.44 18.20
CA GLU A 51 -0.69 10.68 18.96
C GLU A 51 0.43 10.55 20.00
N GLN A 52 0.51 9.40 20.68
CA GLN A 52 1.58 9.11 21.62
C GLN A 52 2.94 8.99 20.93
N ASN A 53 3.00 8.27 19.82
CA ASN A 53 4.22 8.16 19.02
C ASN A 53 4.69 9.54 18.51
N LEU A 54 3.75 10.42 18.11
CA LEU A 54 4.10 11.79 17.72
C LEU A 54 4.64 12.60 18.90
N ALA A 55 4.06 12.45 20.08
CA ALA A 55 4.52 13.15 21.30
C ALA A 55 5.94 12.71 21.69
N GLU A 56 6.23 11.42 21.65
CA GLU A 56 7.56 10.87 21.91
C GLU A 56 8.58 11.38 20.89
N TYR A 57 8.23 11.33 19.60
CA TYR A 57 9.08 11.86 18.53
C TYR A 57 9.43 13.35 18.72
N LEU A 58 8.43 14.18 19.10
CA LEU A 58 8.66 15.60 19.34
C LEU A 58 9.54 15.85 20.56
N ALA A 59 9.44 15.01 21.59
CA ALA A 59 10.30 15.06 22.77
C ALA A 59 11.75 14.71 22.42
N GLU A 60 11.97 13.67 21.61
CA GLU A 60 13.32 13.29 21.12
C GLU A 60 13.96 14.38 20.25
N LYS A 61 13.16 15.12 19.47
CA LYS A 61 13.64 16.24 18.65
C LYS A 61 13.84 17.53 19.45
N GLU A 62 13.81 17.46 20.78
CA GLU A 62 14.02 18.60 21.69
C GLU A 62 13.15 19.84 21.34
N LYS A 63 11.92 19.60 20.87
CA LYS A 63 10.96 20.68 20.61
C LYS A 63 10.51 21.30 21.93
N SER A 64 10.29 22.62 21.92
CA SER A 64 9.73 23.27 23.11
C SER A 64 8.37 22.64 23.47
N PRO A 65 8.02 22.55 24.77
CA PRO A 65 6.71 22.00 25.18
C PRO A 65 5.53 22.71 24.54
N GLU A 66 5.63 24.02 24.31
CA GLU A 66 4.60 24.83 23.66
C GLU A 66 4.45 24.50 22.18
N ASP A 67 5.57 24.35 21.45
CA ASP A 67 5.56 23.97 20.04
C ASP A 67 5.08 22.52 19.88
N ALA A 68 5.52 21.62 20.74
CA ALA A 68 5.09 20.23 20.72
C ALA A 68 3.58 20.11 20.90
N GLN A 69 3.00 20.82 21.88
CA GLN A 69 1.57 20.80 22.11
C GLN A 69 0.79 21.37 20.92
N ARG A 70 1.27 22.47 20.35
CA ARG A 70 0.66 23.09 19.16
C ARG A 70 0.67 22.14 17.95
N ILE A 71 1.78 21.42 17.73
CA ILE A 71 1.90 20.43 16.65
C ILE A 71 0.92 19.29 16.87
N ILE A 72 0.82 18.76 18.11
CA ILE A 72 -0.13 17.70 18.46
C ILE A 72 -1.58 18.13 18.23
N GLU A 73 -1.95 19.36 18.62
CA GLU A 73 -3.30 19.89 18.39
C GLU A 73 -3.63 19.99 16.90
N LEU A 74 -2.68 20.40 16.07
CA LEU A 74 -2.84 20.44 14.60
C LEU A 74 -2.88 19.04 13.99
N ALA A 75 -2.20 18.07 14.57
CA ALA A 75 -2.16 16.69 14.09
C ALA A 75 -3.43 15.89 14.45
N ARG A 76 -4.09 16.18 15.57
CA ARG A 76 -5.30 15.45 16.02
C ARG A 76 -6.36 15.26 14.94
N PRO A 77 -6.82 16.31 14.23
CA PRO A 77 -7.81 16.13 13.18
C PRO A 77 -7.28 15.32 11.99
N ILE A 78 -5.96 15.34 11.73
CA ILE A 78 -5.34 14.51 10.70
C ILE A 78 -5.32 13.05 11.14
N ILE A 79 -4.91 12.80 12.39
CA ILE A 79 -4.88 11.48 13.00
C ILE A 79 -6.29 10.87 13.02
N SER A 80 -7.29 11.63 13.50
CA SER A 80 -8.68 11.19 13.54
C SER A 80 -9.22 10.86 12.15
N GLU A 81 -9.01 11.73 11.16
CA GLU A 81 -9.47 11.52 9.79
C GLU A 81 -8.72 10.35 9.11
N ALA A 82 -7.41 10.21 9.35
CA ALA A 82 -6.63 9.09 8.85
C ALA A 82 -7.06 7.77 9.50
N MET A 83 -7.43 7.80 10.78
CA MET A 83 -7.96 6.63 11.49
C MET A 83 -9.38 6.29 11.04
N GLU A 84 -10.24 7.26 10.76
CA GLU A 84 -11.58 7.01 10.21
C GLU A 84 -11.52 6.46 8.79
N LYS A 85 -10.72 7.07 7.92
CA LYS A 85 -10.49 6.60 6.55
C LYS A 85 -9.61 5.35 6.50
N GLY A 86 -8.81 5.13 7.51
CA GLY A 86 -7.88 4.03 7.69
C GLY A 86 -8.26 3.11 8.84
N ARG A 87 -9.49 3.17 9.34
CA ARG A 87 -10.15 2.07 10.05
C ARG A 87 -10.54 0.97 9.05
N LEU A 88 -9.55 0.61 8.31
CA LEU A 88 -9.31 -0.76 8.06
C LEU A 88 -9.10 -1.34 9.44
N GLU A 89 -10.13 -1.94 9.97
CA GLU A 89 -9.92 -2.98 10.94
C GLU A 89 -8.83 -3.82 10.29
N THR A 90 -7.61 -3.74 10.79
CA THR A 90 -6.59 -4.76 10.49
C THR A 90 -7.36 -6.03 10.73
N PRO A 91 -7.65 -6.84 9.68
CA PRO A 91 -8.57 -7.92 9.85
C PRO A 91 -8.03 -8.77 10.98
N THR A 92 -8.63 -8.66 12.16
CA THR A 92 -8.26 -9.41 13.35
C THR A 92 -8.81 -10.82 13.17
N GLY A 93 -8.42 -11.49 12.07
CA GLY A 93 -8.94 -12.79 11.78
C GLY A 93 -8.10 -13.53 10.75
N VAL A 94 -8.13 -14.84 10.86
CA VAL A 94 -7.48 -15.73 9.91
C VAL A 94 -8.21 -15.63 8.56
N PHE A 95 -7.46 -15.34 7.50
CA PHE A 95 -7.96 -15.47 6.13
C PHE A 95 -8.04 -16.97 5.77
N MET A 96 -9.21 -17.44 5.43
CA MET A 96 -9.43 -18.86 5.12
C MET A 96 -10.23 -19.00 3.82
N PRO A 97 -9.66 -19.57 2.75
CA PRO A 97 -10.40 -19.88 1.53
C PRO A 97 -11.49 -20.92 1.80
N VAL A 98 -12.66 -20.72 1.21
CA VAL A 98 -13.82 -21.63 1.32
C VAL A 98 -14.10 -22.29 0.00
N GLU A 99 -14.19 -21.52 -1.09
CA GLU A 99 -14.61 -22.01 -2.38
C GLU A 99 -14.08 -21.11 -3.50
N ILE A 100 -13.68 -21.72 -4.60
CA ILE A 100 -13.37 -21.02 -5.83
C ILE A 100 -14.16 -21.63 -6.99
N GLU A 101 -14.91 -20.80 -7.71
CA GLU A 101 -15.63 -21.15 -8.91
C GLU A 101 -15.06 -20.34 -10.08
N VAL A 102 -14.67 -21.02 -11.15
CA VAL A 102 -14.13 -20.38 -12.34
C VAL A 102 -14.90 -20.82 -13.59
N LYS A 103 -15.16 -19.85 -14.48
CA LYS A 103 -15.79 -20.12 -15.78
C LYS A 103 -14.95 -19.47 -16.89
N ASN A 104 -14.63 -20.27 -17.91
CA ASN A 104 -13.77 -19.87 -19.02
C ASN A 104 -12.47 -19.20 -18.53
N TYR A 105 -11.86 -19.77 -17.51
CA TYR A 105 -10.63 -19.28 -16.91
C TYR A 105 -9.46 -20.17 -17.30
N ARG A 106 -8.49 -19.61 -18.03
CA ARG A 106 -7.30 -20.33 -18.52
C ARG A 106 -7.65 -21.69 -19.18
N ASN A 107 -7.31 -22.81 -18.55
CA ASN A 107 -7.58 -24.15 -19.06
C ASN A 107 -8.95 -24.70 -18.56
N TYR A 108 -9.65 -23.96 -17.71
CA TYR A 108 -10.90 -24.40 -17.10
C TYR A 108 -12.11 -23.77 -17.80
N ARG A 109 -13.08 -24.59 -18.19
CA ARG A 109 -14.34 -24.11 -18.77
C ARG A 109 -15.37 -23.78 -17.70
N ASP A 110 -15.57 -24.69 -16.74
CA ASP A 110 -16.47 -24.53 -15.61
C ASP A 110 -16.00 -25.47 -14.51
N GLU A 111 -15.42 -24.91 -13.45
CA GLU A 111 -14.88 -25.69 -12.33
C GLU A 111 -15.24 -25.02 -11.01
N LEU A 112 -15.58 -25.86 -10.06
CA LEU A 112 -15.86 -25.50 -8.68
C LEU A 112 -14.95 -26.33 -7.78
N PHE A 113 -14.19 -25.66 -6.92
CA PHE A 113 -13.38 -26.33 -5.91
C PHE A 113 -13.70 -25.78 -4.52
N SER A 114 -13.99 -26.70 -3.59
CA SER A 114 -14.21 -26.37 -2.18
C SER A 114 -12.96 -26.69 -1.36
N TYR A 115 -12.56 -25.72 -0.53
CA TYR A 115 -11.50 -25.89 0.47
C TYR A 115 -12.04 -26.38 1.82
N ASP A 116 -13.36 -26.56 1.94
CA ASP A 116 -14.00 -26.93 3.20
C ASP A 116 -13.47 -28.27 3.73
N GLY A 117 -13.14 -28.29 5.02
CA GLY A 117 -12.57 -29.45 5.69
C GLY A 117 -11.14 -29.81 5.32
N ILE A 118 -10.47 -29.03 4.45
CA ILE A 118 -9.09 -29.26 4.05
C ILE A 118 -8.14 -28.45 4.95
N SER A 119 -7.39 -29.14 5.80
CA SER A 119 -6.32 -28.53 6.60
C SER A 119 -4.93 -28.68 5.96
N PHE A 120 -4.75 -29.72 5.16
CA PHE A 120 -3.54 -29.99 4.40
C PHE A 120 -3.88 -30.81 3.14
N ALA A 121 -3.32 -30.43 1.99
CA ALA A 121 -3.51 -31.16 0.75
C ALA A 121 -2.27 -31.14 -0.13
N THR A 122 -2.09 -32.19 -0.93
CA THR A 122 -1.11 -32.24 -2.01
C THR A 122 -1.84 -32.29 -3.34
N ILE A 123 -1.47 -31.38 -4.26
CA ILE A 123 -2.08 -31.30 -5.59
C ILE A 123 -1.12 -31.88 -6.60
N ASN A 124 -1.47 -33.04 -7.17
CA ASN A 124 -0.67 -33.75 -8.16
C ASN A 124 -1.34 -33.70 -9.56
N GLY A 125 -0.54 -33.75 -10.59
CA GLY A 125 -0.99 -33.75 -11.97
C GLY A 125 0.13 -33.39 -12.94
N GLU A 126 -0.09 -33.57 -14.23
CA GLU A 126 0.86 -33.28 -15.28
C GLU A 126 1.27 -31.78 -15.34
N ASN A 127 2.43 -31.50 -15.90
CA ASN A 127 2.84 -30.13 -16.14
C ASN A 127 1.90 -29.47 -17.17
N GLY A 128 1.49 -28.24 -16.89
CA GLY A 128 0.51 -27.54 -17.73
C GLY A 128 -0.95 -27.89 -17.47
N ALA A 129 -1.27 -28.84 -16.57
CA ALA A 129 -2.64 -29.21 -16.23
C ALA A 129 -3.46 -28.10 -15.52
N GLY A 130 -2.85 -26.94 -15.21
CA GLY A 130 -3.53 -25.81 -14.62
C GLY A 130 -3.54 -25.77 -13.09
N LYS A 131 -2.78 -26.65 -12.40
CA LYS A 131 -2.73 -26.69 -10.92
C LYS A 131 -2.53 -25.32 -10.29
N SER A 132 -1.45 -24.62 -10.66
CA SER A 132 -1.17 -23.29 -10.13
C SER A 132 -2.23 -22.27 -10.56
N SER A 133 -2.80 -22.43 -11.75
CA SER A 133 -3.83 -21.52 -12.26
C SER A 133 -5.10 -21.54 -11.41
N LEU A 134 -5.56 -22.71 -10.97
CA LEU A 134 -6.77 -22.80 -10.15
C LEU A 134 -6.50 -22.44 -8.68
N PHE A 135 -5.41 -22.97 -8.11
CA PHE A 135 -5.20 -22.91 -6.66
C PHE A 135 -4.39 -21.68 -6.18
N MET A 136 -3.76 -20.95 -7.09
CA MET A 136 -2.95 -19.76 -6.76
C MET A 136 -3.37 -18.54 -7.60
N ASP A 137 -3.26 -18.65 -8.93
CA ASP A 137 -3.51 -17.51 -9.81
C ASP A 137 -4.97 -17.03 -9.71
N ALA A 138 -5.95 -17.95 -9.68
CA ALA A 138 -7.36 -17.59 -9.64
C ALA A 138 -7.74 -16.82 -8.36
N MET A 139 -7.12 -17.11 -7.21
CA MET A 139 -7.30 -16.31 -5.99
C MET A 139 -6.73 -14.90 -6.16
N LEU A 140 -5.50 -14.78 -6.69
CA LEU A 140 -4.88 -13.47 -6.93
C LEU A 140 -5.65 -12.66 -7.96
N ASP A 141 -6.08 -13.30 -9.06
CA ASP A 141 -6.86 -12.65 -10.10
C ASP A 141 -8.25 -12.23 -9.56
N ALA A 142 -8.88 -13.02 -8.68
CA ALA A 142 -10.14 -12.65 -8.05
C ALA A 142 -9.98 -11.43 -7.14
N LEU A 143 -8.96 -11.42 -6.28
CA LEU A 143 -8.76 -10.41 -5.25
C LEU A 143 -8.13 -9.13 -5.80
N PHE A 144 -7.11 -9.23 -6.67
CA PHE A 144 -6.27 -8.10 -7.05
C PHE A 144 -6.19 -7.84 -8.56
N GLU A 145 -6.76 -8.74 -9.39
CA GLU A 145 -6.66 -8.65 -10.86
C GLU A 145 -5.20 -8.57 -11.35
N GLU A 146 -4.37 -9.50 -10.90
CA GLU A 146 -2.96 -9.60 -11.29
C GLU A 146 -2.70 -10.76 -12.25
N PRO A 147 -2.88 -10.56 -13.56
CA PRO A 147 -2.57 -11.59 -14.56
C PRO A 147 -1.05 -11.81 -14.65
N ARG A 148 -0.63 -13.06 -14.85
CA ARG A 148 0.79 -13.41 -14.99
C ARG A 148 1.52 -12.66 -16.09
N GLU A 149 0.83 -12.28 -17.18
CA GLU A 149 1.43 -11.77 -18.41
C GLU A 149 1.04 -10.32 -18.74
N GLY A 150 0.53 -9.57 -17.77
CA GLY A 150 0.21 -8.15 -17.95
C GLY A 150 -1.02 -7.85 -18.83
N ASP A 151 -1.56 -8.83 -19.56
CA ASP A 151 -2.83 -8.69 -20.27
C ASP A 151 -4.00 -9.10 -19.39
N LEU A 152 -4.83 -8.12 -19.04
CA LEU A 152 -6.01 -8.32 -18.21
C LEU A 152 -7.05 -9.28 -18.81
N THR A 153 -7.01 -9.55 -20.13
CA THR A 153 -7.88 -10.52 -20.78
C THR A 153 -7.23 -11.91 -20.92
N GLY A 154 -5.93 -12.00 -20.67
CA GLY A 154 -5.12 -13.20 -20.86
C GLY A 154 -5.49 -14.38 -19.96
N TRP A 155 -6.27 -14.16 -18.91
CA TRP A 155 -6.80 -15.26 -18.09
C TRP A 155 -8.09 -15.88 -18.65
N ILE A 156 -8.75 -15.25 -19.66
CA ILE A 156 -9.93 -15.84 -20.30
C ILE A 156 -9.48 -17.00 -21.19
N CYS A 157 -10.20 -18.11 -21.11
CA CYS A 157 -9.93 -19.29 -21.92
C CYS A 157 -9.78 -18.94 -23.43
N ASN A 158 -8.80 -19.55 -24.09
CA ASN A 158 -8.56 -19.38 -25.53
C ASN A 158 -9.58 -20.07 -26.42
N ASP A 159 -10.61 -20.67 -25.83
CA ASP A 159 -11.72 -21.25 -26.59
C ASP A 159 -12.37 -20.17 -27.48
N PRO A 160 -12.57 -20.44 -28.80
CA PRO A 160 -13.23 -19.52 -29.70
C PRO A 160 -14.63 -19.11 -29.26
N ASP A 161 -15.35 -19.98 -28.55
CA ASP A 161 -16.71 -19.74 -28.07
C ASP A 161 -16.72 -18.97 -26.73
N ALA A 162 -15.61 -18.91 -26.02
CA ALA A 162 -15.50 -18.18 -24.76
C ALA A 162 -15.41 -16.68 -25.03
N ARG A 163 -16.49 -15.95 -24.86
CA ARG A 163 -16.54 -14.47 -25.01
C ARG A 163 -16.21 -13.74 -23.72
N SER A 164 -16.39 -14.41 -22.59
CA SER A 164 -16.11 -13.87 -21.24
C SER A 164 -15.67 -14.99 -20.32
N GLY A 165 -14.96 -14.60 -19.27
CA GLY A 165 -14.61 -15.46 -18.14
C GLY A 165 -15.08 -14.86 -16.83
N SER A 166 -15.22 -15.69 -15.80
CA SER A 166 -15.52 -15.24 -14.44
C SER A 166 -14.77 -16.05 -13.40
N ILE A 167 -14.46 -15.39 -12.30
CA ILE A 167 -13.90 -15.98 -11.10
C ILE A 167 -14.77 -15.55 -9.94
N LYS A 168 -15.19 -16.52 -9.12
CA LYS A 168 -15.92 -16.29 -7.89
C LYS A 168 -15.13 -16.95 -6.76
N PHE A 169 -14.69 -16.16 -5.81
CA PHE A 169 -13.90 -16.62 -4.69
C PHE A 169 -14.58 -16.29 -3.38
N THR A 170 -14.83 -17.30 -2.57
CA THR A 170 -15.48 -17.21 -1.26
C THR A 170 -14.45 -17.52 -0.18
N PHE A 171 -14.37 -16.69 0.84
CA PHE A 171 -13.39 -16.81 1.93
C PHE A 171 -13.94 -16.26 3.24
N TYR A 172 -13.46 -16.81 4.35
CA TYR A 172 -13.62 -16.21 5.66
C TYR A 172 -12.50 -15.21 5.94
N LEU A 173 -12.86 -14.17 6.66
CA LEU A 173 -11.94 -13.23 7.27
C LEU A 173 -12.38 -13.05 8.72
N GLY A 174 -11.70 -13.71 9.65
CA GLY A 174 -12.24 -13.91 10.99
C GLY A 174 -13.58 -14.68 10.94
N ASP A 175 -14.60 -14.11 11.54
CA ASP A 175 -15.94 -14.72 11.60
C ASP A 175 -16.85 -14.31 10.43
N LYS A 176 -16.38 -13.44 9.53
CA LYS A 176 -17.17 -12.92 8.42
C LYS A 176 -16.89 -13.67 7.13
N LEU A 177 -17.94 -14.01 6.42
CA LEU A 177 -17.85 -14.71 5.13
C LEU A 177 -18.06 -13.71 3.99
N TYR A 178 -17.06 -13.64 3.10
CA TYR A 178 -17.05 -12.76 1.94
C TYR A 178 -17.02 -13.53 0.64
N ARG A 179 -17.50 -12.89 -0.43
CA ARG A 179 -17.42 -13.41 -1.79
C ARG A 179 -17.05 -12.28 -2.75
N VAL A 180 -15.97 -12.47 -3.48
CA VAL A 180 -15.57 -11.63 -4.59
C VAL A 180 -15.98 -12.32 -5.89
N THR A 181 -16.66 -11.61 -6.78
CA THR A 181 -16.99 -12.07 -8.14
C THR A 181 -16.43 -11.11 -9.15
N ARG A 182 -15.51 -11.57 -9.97
CA ARG A 182 -14.89 -10.82 -11.05
C ARG A 182 -15.24 -11.44 -12.38
N THR A 183 -15.72 -10.61 -13.32
CA THR A 183 -16.04 -11.04 -14.68
C THR A 183 -15.34 -10.13 -15.68
N ARG A 184 -14.81 -10.69 -16.74
CA ARG A 184 -14.21 -9.93 -17.83
C ARG A 184 -14.60 -10.52 -19.17
N THR A 185 -14.84 -9.65 -20.15
CA THR A 185 -15.09 -10.03 -21.54
C THR A 185 -13.80 -9.86 -22.37
N LYS A 186 -13.66 -10.61 -23.46
CA LYS A 186 -12.59 -10.42 -24.44
C LYS A 186 -12.60 -9.02 -25.07
N SER A 187 -13.74 -8.31 -25.05
CA SER A 187 -13.83 -6.91 -25.48
C SER A 187 -13.37 -5.89 -24.45
N GLY A 188 -12.87 -6.33 -23.29
CA GLY A 188 -12.30 -5.48 -22.23
C GLY A 188 -13.30 -4.99 -21.18
N LYS A 189 -14.61 -5.29 -21.28
CA LYS A 189 -15.57 -4.96 -20.22
C LYS A 189 -15.33 -5.82 -19.00
N ALA A 190 -15.31 -5.19 -17.82
CA ALA A 190 -15.11 -5.87 -16.55
C ALA A 190 -16.21 -5.51 -15.55
N THR A 191 -16.57 -6.47 -14.69
CA THR A 191 -17.40 -6.24 -13.50
C THR A 191 -16.69 -6.80 -12.28
N LEU A 192 -16.90 -6.17 -11.13
CA LEU A 192 -16.33 -6.56 -9.86
C LEU A 192 -17.39 -6.38 -8.78
N ASN A 193 -17.66 -7.44 -8.03
CA ASN A 193 -18.60 -7.40 -6.93
C ASN A 193 -17.97 -8.00 -5.68
N LEU A 194 -18.18 -7.34 -4.56
CA LEU A 194 -17.91 -7.83 -3.22
C LEU A 194 -19.23 -8.04 -2.51
N SER A 195 -19.44 -9.20 -1.90
CA SER A 195 -20.60 -9.50 -1.08
C SER A 195 -20.16 -10.04 0.28
N GLU A 196 -20.90 -9.72 1.31
CA GLU A 196 -20.75 -10.26 2.66
C GLU A 196 -21.97 -11.10 3.01
N TYR A 197 -21.78 -12.24 3.64
CA TYR A 197 -22.88 -13.10 4.10
C TYR A 197 -23.32 -12.67 5.49
N VAL A 198 -24.51 -12.12 5.57
CA VAL A 198 -25.09 -11.60 6.81
C VAL A 198 -26.56 -12.02 6.87
N ASP A 199 -27.02 -12.47 8.04
CA ASP A 199 -28.42 -12.86 8.27
C ASP A 199 -28.94 -13.83 7.18
N GLU A 200 -28.18 -14.89 6.93
CA GLU A 200 -28.50 -15.96 5.96
C GLU A 200 -28.64 -15.48 4.50
N SER A 201 -28.13 -14.30 4.17
CA SER A 201 -28.20 -13.72 2.82
C SER A 201 -26.92 -13.02 2.40
N TRP A 202 -26.66 -13.04 1.08
CA TRP A 202 -25.54 -12.28 0.49
C TRP A 202 -25.91 -10.81 0.32
N GLN A 203 -25.24 -9.93 1.04
CA GLN A 203 -25.41 -8.48 0.93
C GLN A 203 -24.31 -7.88 0.07
N ASN A 204 -24.69 -7.06 -0.91
CA ASN A 204 -23.74 -6.37 -1.77
C ASN A 204 -22.99 -5.28 -0.99
N ARG A 205 -21.66 -5.30 -1.06
CA ARG A 205 -20.75 -4.32 -0.47
C ARG A 205 -19.96 -3.53 -1.53
N SER A 206 -20.28 -3.72 -2.81
CA SER A 206 -19.60 -3.07 -3.91
C SER A 206 -19.96 -1.59 -4.00
N ALA A 207 -19.01 -0.78 -4.47
CA ALA A 207 -19.27 0.59 -4.92
C ALA A 207 -19.81 0.60 -6.37
N GLU A 208 -20.25 1.78 -6.84
CA GLU A 208 -20.69 1.95 -8.23
C GLU A 208 -19.56 1.75 -9.24
N LYS A 209 -18.34 2.17 -8.89
CA LYS A 209 -17.19 2.11 -9.79
C LYS A 209 -16.33 0.89 -9.46
N TYR A 210 -15.83 0.27 -10.51
CA TYR A 210 -14.91 -0.86 -10.42
C TYR A 210 -13.70 -0.59 -9.51
N ARG A 211 -13.04 0.58 -9.69
CA ARG A 211 -11.87 0.97 -8.91
C ARG A 211 -12.19 1.15 -7.42
N ASP A 212 -13.35 1.70 -7.12
CA ASP A 212 -13.76 1.94 -5.73
C ASP A 212 -14.09 0.59 -5.04
N THR A 213 -14.70 -0.34 -5.79
CA THR A 213 -14.92 -1.72 -5.30
C THR A 213 -13.60 -2.45 -5.06
N GLN A 214 -12.59 -2.27 -5.94
CA GLN A 214 -11.27 -2.85 -5.75
C GLN A 214 -10.63 -2.33 -4.44
N ALA A 215 -10.68 -1.02 -4.21
CA ALA A 215 -10.19 -0.43 -2.97
C ALA A 215 -10.93 -0.98 -1.72
N ILE A 216 -12.24 -1.23 -1.81
CA ILE A 216 -12.99 -1.86 -0.72
C ILE A 216 -12.51 -3.29 -0.46
N ILE A 217 -12.20 -4.06 -1.50
CA ILE A 217 -11.69 -5.44 -1.36
C ILE A 217 -10.32 -5.42 -0.67
N GLU A 218 -9.37 -4.63 -1.17
CA GLU A 218 -8.04 -4.47 -0.58
C GLU A 218 -8.14 -4.01 0.87
N ASN A 219 -9.02 -3.09 1.10
CA ASN A 219 -9.32 -2.59 2.43
C ASN A 219 -9.93 -3.65 3.34
N THR A 220 -10.83 -4.48 2.85
CA THR A 220 -11.45 -5.56 3.63
C THR A 220 -10.41 -6.62 3.99
N ILE A 221 -9.52 -6.96 3.06
CA ILE A 221 -8.44 -7.93 3.29
C ILE A 221 -7.32 -7.34 4.16
N GLY A 222 -7.15 -6.01 4.14
CA GLY A 222 -6.12 -5.29 4.88
C GLY A 222 -4.72 -5.38 4.27
N MET A 223 -4.60 -5.86 3.04
CA MET A 223 -3.34 -5.94 2.31
C MET A 223 -3.58 -5.91 0.80
N ASP A 224 -2.56 -5.51 0.05
CA ASP A 224 -2.49 -5.67 -1.39
C ASP A 224 -1.90 -7.05 -1.78
N SER A 225 -1.65 -7.26 -3.06
CA SER A 225 -1.17 -8.54 -3.57
C SER A 225 0.25 -8.89 -3.13
N LEU A 226 1.12 -7.89 -2.95
CA LEU A 226 2.54 -8.11 -2.68
C LEU A 226 2.78 -8.75 -1.30
N PRO A 227 2.20 -8.27 -0.18
CA PRO A 227 2.24 -8.96 1.11
C PRO A 227 1.63 -10.36 1.06
N LEU A 228 0.50 -10.56 0.36
CA LEU A 228 -0.11 -11.89 0.26
C LEU A 228 0.81 -12.89 -0.44
N LYS A 229 1.48 -12.49 -1.54
CA LYS A 229 2.49 -13.31 -2.23
C LYS A 229 3.74 -13.54 -1.38
N ALA A 230 4.11 -12.59 -0.55
CA ALA A 230 5.29 -12.72 0.30
C ALA A 230 5.08 -13.63 1.51
N THR A 231 3.83 -13.76 2.00
CA THR A 231 3.51 -14.44 3.26
C THR A 231 2.58 -15.63 3.13
N GLY A 232 1.61 -15.56 2.23
CA GLY A 232 0.51 -16.54 2.11
C GLY A 232 0.58 -17.43 0.88
N LEU A 233 1.09 -16.91 -0.24
CA LEU A 233 1.13 -17.62 -1.52
C LEU A 233 2.56 -17.68 -2.07
N ILE A 234 3.21 -18.82 -1.93
CA ILE A 234 4.55 -19.01 -2.50
C ILE A 234 4.41 -19.41 -3.97
N MET A 235 4.55 -18.42 -4.86
CA MET A 235 4.44 -18.65 -6.30
C MET A 235 5.67 -19.40 -6.83
N GLN A 236 5.47 -20.13 -7.93
CA GLN A 236 6.56 -20.78 -8.64
C GLN A 236 7.58 -19.72 -9.11
N ASP A 237 8.87 -20.01 -8.92
CA ASP A 237 10.00 -19.11 -9.26
C ASP A 237 10.05 -17.78 -8.44
N GLN A 238 9.21 -17.64 -7.42
CA GLN A 238 9.17 -16.47 -6.52
C GLN A 238 9.42 -16.84 -5.06
N TYR A 239 10.20 -17.91 -4.80
CA TYR A 239 10.52 -18.25 -3.42
C TYR A 239 11.41 -17.20 -2.79
N GLY A 240 11.05 -16.79 -1.60
CA GLY A 240 11.80 -15.78 -0.87
C GLY A 240 11.68 -14.40 -1.50
N LEU A 241 10.52 -14.07 -2.10
CA LEU A 241 10.23 -12.74 -2.64
C LEU A 241 10.64 -11.63 -1.67
N PHE A 242 10.36 -11.81 -0.39
CA PHE A 242 10.79 -10.88 0.66
C PHE A 242 12.32 -10.79 0.78
N LEU A 243 13.03 -11.92 0.67
CA LEU A 243 14.49 -11.97 0.81
C LEU A 243 15.18 -11.39 -0.44
N GLN A 244 14.60 -11.56 -1.61
CA GLN A 244 15.13 -11.09 -2.89
C GLN A 244 14.70 -9.65 -3.21
N ALA A 245 13.65 -9.17 -2.57
CA ALA A 245 13.15 -7.80 -2.73
C ALA A 245 14.23 -6.78 -2.36
N ASP A 246 14.22 -5.64 -3.01
CA ASP A 246 15.09 -4.53 -2.61
C ASP A 246 14.67 -3.96 -1.25
N LYS A 247 15.43 -2.97 -0.75
CA LYS A 247 15.17 -2.38 0.58
C LYS A 247 13.81 -1.68 0.62
N ALA A 248 13.41 -1.01 -0.46
CA ALA A 248 12.15 -0.26 -0.51
C ALA A 248 10.95 -1.22 -0.49
N ASP A 249 10.98 -2.26 -1.32
CA ASP A 249 9.94 -3.29 -1.38
C ASP A 249 9.82 -4.07 -0.07
N ARG A 250 10.94 -4.44 0.55
CA ARG A 250 10.92 -5.07 1.88
C ARG A 250 10.28 -4.19 2.94
N MET A 251 10.59 -2.90 2.93
CA MET A 251 9.97 -1.94 3.86
C MET A 251 8.48 -1.78 3.59
N ALA A 252 8.06 -1.76 2.32
CA ALA A 252 6.65 -1.71 1.94
C ALA A 252 5.90 -2.97 2.42
N ILE A 253 6.47 -4.16 2.19
CA ILE A 253 5.88 -5.43 2.66
C ILE A 253 5.73 -5.42 4.19
N LEU A 254 6.79 -5.05 4.93
CA LEU A 254 6.74 -4.96 6.39
C LEU A 254 5.75 -3.89 6.86
N GLY A 255 5.75 -2.73 6.22
CA GLY A 255 4.81 -1.65 6.52
C GLY A 255 3.36 -2.08 6.40
N ASN A 256 3.04 -2.83 5.34
CA ASN A 256 1.71 -3.38 5.13
C ASN A 256 1.34 -4.44 6.19
N ILE A 257 2.25 -5.39 6.48
CA ILE A 257 2.02 -6.44 7.50
C ILE A 257 1.83 -5.83 8.90
N LEU A 258 2.58 -4.79 9.23
CA LEU A 258 2.53 -4.10 10.52
C LEU A 258 1.42 -3.01 10.59
N GLY A 259 0.65 -2.82 9.52
CA GLY A 259 -0.40 -1.80 9.48
C GLY A 259 0.11 -0.36 9.49
N LEU A 260 1.39 -0.13 9.12
CA LEU A 260 2.01 1.20 9.17
C LEU A 260 1.54 2.16 8.08
N GLY A 261 0.76 1.71 7.10
CA GLY A 261 0.19 2.55 6.04
C GLY A 261 -0.69 3.71 6.54
N ILE A 262 -1.08 3.70 7.81
CA ILE A 262 -1.76 4.83 8.45
C ILE A 262 -0.83 6.05 8.52
N TYR A 263 0.47 5.87 8.76
CA TYR A 263 1.44 6.96 8.83
C TYR A 263 1.68 7.60 7.46
N ASP A 264 1.73 6.82 6.39
CA ASP A 264 1.85 7.33 5.00
C ASP A 264 0.62 8.18 4.63
N ARG A 265 -0.58 7.75 5.08
CA ARG A 265 -1.81 8.54 4.91
C ARG A 265 -1.75 9.84 5.70
N MET A 266 -1.31 9.79 6.96
CA MET A 266 -1.15 10.98 7.80
C MET A 266 -0.16 11.97 7.17
N GLU A 267 0.96 11.48 6.65
CA GLU A 267 1.95 12.29 5.93
C GLU A 267 1.32 12.98 4.72
N SER A 268 0.65 12.22 3.85
CA SER A 268 -0.01 12.76 2.66
C SER A 268 -1.08 13.80 3.01
N MET A 269 -1.87 13.57 4.06
CA MET A 269 -2.89 14.52 4.51
C MET A 269 -2.26 15.77 5.12
N ALA A 270 -1.19 15.63 5.91
CA ALA A 270 -0.44 16.76 6.47
C ALA A 270 0.19 17.60 5.36
N ALA A 271 0.82 16.97 4.36
CA ALA A 271 1.42 17.65 3.22
C ALA A 271 0.37 18.44 2.41
N ASN A 272 -0.79 17.83 2.15
CA ASN A 272 -1.89 18.50 1.45
C ASN A 272 -2.42 19.71 2.23
N ARG A 273 -2.65 19.58 3.54
CA ARG A 273 -3.09 20.70 4.39
C ARG A 273 -2.05 21.83 4.45
N ALA A 274 -0.77 21.47 4.53
CA ALA A 274 0.32 22.46 4.49
C ALA A 274 0.37 23.20 3.14
N ALA A 275 0.17 22.50 2.03
CA ALA A 275 0.11 23.11 0.70
C ALA A 275 -1.11 24.04 0.56
N ASP A 276 -2.27 23.65 1.08
CA ASP A 276 -3.47 24.49 1.09
C ASP A 276 -3.27 25.75 1.94
N ALA A 277 -2.74 25.61 3.15
CA ALA A 277 -2.43 26.73 4.02
C ALA A 277 -1.44 27.70 3.38
N ASN A 278 -0.40 27.20 2.70
CA ASN A 278 0.56 28.01 1.99
C ASN A 278 -0.07 28.75 0.79
N ARG A 279 -1.03 28.15 0.10
CA ARG A 279 -1.78 28.83 -0.98
C ARG A 279 -2.63 29.97 -0.43
N GLU A 280 -3.30 29.74 0.68
CA GLU A 280 -4.13 30.77 1.31
C GLU A 280 -3.27 31.92 1.88
N LEU A 281 -2.12 31.61 2.49
CA LEU A 281 -1.17 32.63 2.93
C LEU A 281 -0.69 33.53 1.78
N ARG A 282 -0.36 32.95 0.64
CA ARG A 282 0.03 33.73 -0.57
C ARG A 282 -1.12 34.62 -1.02
N ARG A 283 -2.33 34.06 -1.10
CA ARG A 283 -3.54 34.82 -1.50
C ARG A 283 -3.80 36.00 -0.56
N VAL A 284 -3.68 35.79 0.75
CA VAL A 284 -3.85 36.86 1.73
C VAL A 284 -2.74 37.93 1.61
N ALA A 285 -1.50 37.51 1.38
CA ALA A 285 -0.38 38.42 1.16
C ALA A 285 -0.60 39.27 -0.09
N ASP A 286 -1.02 38.68 -1.20
CA ASP A 286 -1.34 39.37 -2.45
C ASP A 286 -2.49 40.39 -2.25
N LEU A 287 -3.54 40.03 -1.53
CA LEU A 287 -4.65 40.92 -1.18
C LEU A 287 -4.20 42.07 -0.26
N GLN A 288 -3.31 41.83 0.69
CA GLN A 288 -2.74 42.88 1.54
C GLN A 288 -1.89 43.87 0.74
N GLU A 289 -1.10 43.39 -0.21
CA GLU A 289 -0.31 44.21 -1.07
C GLU A 289 -1.19 45.08 -1.99
N GLU A 290 -2.23 44.51 -2.59
CA GLU A 290 -3.20 45.20 -3.42
C GLU A 290 -3.97 46.26 -2.62
N THR A 291 -4.43 45.91 -1.42
CA THR A 291 -5.14 46.84 -0.53
C THR A 291 -4.20 47.97 -0.08
N GLY A 292 -2.95 47.66 0.24
CA GLY A 292 -1.95 48.68 0.61
C GLY A 292 -1.65 49.66 -0.52
N ARG A 293 -1.70 49.22 -1.78
CA ARG A 293 -1.55 50.11 -2.97
C ARG A 293 -2.77 50.97 -3.24
N THR A 294 -3.96 50.49 -2.87
CA THR A 294 -5.21 51.20 -3.16
C THR A 294 -5.70 52.06 -2.01
N MET A 295 -5.19 51.87 -0.79
CA MET A 295 -5.51 52.72 0.35
C MET A 295 -4.89 54.11 0.18
N PRO A 296 -5.71 55.18 0.25
CA PRO A 296 -5.16 56.53 0.25
C PRO A 296 -4.31 56.76 1.49
N ASP A 297 -3.20 57.48 1.31
CA ASP A 297 -2.32 57.89 2.40
C ASP A 297 -3.12 58.57 3.52
N LYS A 298 -2.78 58.26 4.78
CA LYS A 298 -3.40 58.83 5.97
C LYS A 298 -3.51 60.34 5.93
N ALA A 299 -2.45 61.01 5.41
CA ALA A 299 -2.42 62.45 5.20
C ALA A 299 -3.49 62.94 4.21
N THR A 300 -3.78 62.18 3.19
CA THR A 300 -4.78 62.49 2.18
C THR A 300 -6.20 62.38 2.76
N VAL A 301 -6.43 61.39 3.61
CA VAL A 301 -7.72 61.19 4.30
C VAL A 301 -7.94 62.27 5.34
N GLU A 302 -6.94 62.60 6.15
CA GLU A 302 -7.00 63.70 7.14
C GLU A 302 -7.21 65.07 6.47
N ALA A 303 -6.57 65.31 5.34
CA ALA A 303 -6.77 66.55 4.57
C ALA A 303 -8.19 66.65 3.96
N ALA A 304 -8.78 65.51 3.61
CA ALA A 304 -10.19 65.45 3.09
C ALA A 304 -11.18 65.66 4.25
N MET A 305 -10.95 65.10 5.42
CA MET A 305 -11.80 65.29 6.62
C MET A 305 -11.75 66.73 7.17
N ASN A 306 -10.64 67.44 7.06
CA ASN A 306 -10.51 68.84 7.52
C ASN A 306 -11.06 69.86 6.52
N LYS A 307 -11.54 69.42 5.36
CA LYS A 307 -12.16 70.29 4.35
C LYS A 307 -13.69 70.26 4.36
N THR A 308 -14.28 69.40 5.20
CA THR A 308 -15.73 69.30 5.44
C THR A 308 -16.07 69.95 6.75
#